data_25fdd10d625829927cf82f74480f4acd
#
_entry.id   25fdd10d625829927cf82f74480f4acd
#
_cell.length_a   1.000
_cell.length_b   1.000
_cell.length_c   1.000
_cell.angle_alpha   90.00
_cell.angle_beta   90.00
_cell.angle_gamma   90.00
#
_symmetry.space_group_name_H-M   'P 1'
#
loop_
_entity.id
_entity.type
_entity.pdbx_description
1 polymer ?
#
loop_
_entity_poly.entity_id
_entity_poly.type
_entity_poly.pdbx_seq_one_letter_code
_entity_poly.pdbx_strand_id
1 'polypeptide(L)'
;QVVVNLHQWMEEDGEKWNKVKEQVTREEVKAAYRQAMLSMARLNLTGAKLMHKYKAGAATDVTGFGILGHAVNLAENQLEEVSFSLHTLPVIKNMVKVSRAAGNMSQLLQGYSAETSGGLLLAIGRENAEAFIKDIKEIEGCDAWVIGDVESGPRTAKIADNPTIIEV
;
A
#
# COMPACT_ATOMS: atom_id res chain seq x y z
N GLN A 1 -9.64 -0.33 -0.88
CA GLN A 1 -10.83 -1.07 -1.37
C GLN A 1 -11.36 -2.04 -0.32
N VAL A 2 -10.54 -2.93 0.27
CA VAL A 2 -10.99 -3.93 1.28
C VAL A 2 -11.76 -3.27 2.43
N VAL A 3 -11.22 -2.21 3.00
CA VAL A 3 -11.84 -1.48 4.12
C VAL A 3 -13.21 -0.91 3.77
N VAL A 4 -13.32 -0.29 2.59
CA VAL A 4 -14.60 0.33 2.15
C VAL A 4 -15.67 -0.74 1.93
N ASN A 5 -15.32 -1.82 1.25
CA ASN A 5 -16.24 -2.93 1.03
C ASN A 5 -16.65 -3.57 2.36
N LEU A 6 -15.70 -3.78 3.28
CA LEU A 6 -15.99 -4.34 4.60
C LEU A 6 -16.94 -3.45 5.41
N HIS A 7 -16.73 -2.14 5.40
CA HIS A 7 -17.62 -1.19 6.06
C HIS A 7 -19.04 -1.25 5.46
N GLN A 8 -19.15 -1.27 4.14
CA GLN A 8 -20.45 -1.44 3.47
C GLN A 8 -21.13 -2.74 3.86
N TRP A 9 -20.42 -3.87 3.86
CA TRP A 9 -20.99 -5.17 4.27
C TRP A 9 -21.46 -5.17 5.72
N MET A 10 -20.73 -4.48 6.59
CA MET A 10 -21.12 -4.33 8.00
C MET A 10 -22.42 -3.52 8.17
N GLU A 11 -22.61 -2.46 7.36
CA GLU A 11 -23.85 -1.65 7.39
C GLU A 11 -25.05 -2.40 6.77
N GLU A 12 -24.82 -3.17 5.71
CA GLU A 12 -25.83 -4.00 5.07
C GLU A 12 -26.27 -5.18 5.95
N ASP A 13 -25.42 -5.63 6.88
CA ASP A 13 -25.61 -6.76 7.81
C ASP A 13 -26.07 -8.07 7.13
N GLY A 14 -25.60 -8.29 5.91
CA GLY A 14 -26.00 -9.38 5.03
C GLY A 14 -25.03 -10.59 5.05
N GLU A 15 -25.19 -11.48 4.06
CA GLU A 15 -24.37 -12.69 3.95
C GLU A 15 -22.87 -12.43 3.90
N LYS A 16 -22.43 -11.34 3.25
CA LYS A 16 -21.02 -10.99 3.14
C LYS A 16 -20.44 -10.63 4.49
N TRP A 17 -21.16 -9.86 5.30
CA TRP A 17 -20.79 -9.56 6.68
C TRP A 17 -20.71 -10.83 7.53
N ASN A 18 -21.68 -11.73 7.40
CA ASN A 18 -21.72 -12.98 8.15
C ASN A 18 -20.49 -13.88 7.91
N LYS A 19 -19.83 -13.79 6.75
CA LYS A 19 -18.59 -14.52 6.44
C LYS A 19 -17.36 -13.99 7.18
N VAL A 20 -17.37 -12.73 7.58
CA VAL A 20 -16.18 -12.04 8.12
C VAL A 20 -16.35 -11.51 9.54
N LYS A 21 -17.55 -11.44 10.07
CA LYS A 21 -17.86 -10.86 11.39
C LYS A 21 -17.13 -11.51 12.58
N GLU A 22 -16.70 -12.77 12.42
CA GLU A 22 -15.90 -13.45 13.45
C GLU A 22 -14.42 -13.04 13.42
N GLN A 23 -13.99 -12.37 12.35
CA GLN A 23 -12.60 -11.92 12.18
C GLN A 23 -12.38 -10.52 12.74
N VAL A 24 -13.44 -9.69 12.80
CA VAL A 24 -13.36 -8.29 13.21
C VAL A 24 -14.63 -7.84 13.92
N THR A 25 -14.49 -6.96 14.89
CA THR A 25 -15.61 -6.29 15.51
C THR A 25 -16.11 -5.11 14.69
N ARG A 26 -17.33 -4.65 14.91
CA ARG A 26 -17.87 -3.44 14.27
C ARG A 26 -17.04 -2.20 14.59
N GLU A 27 -16.50 -2.11 15.82
CA GLU A 27 -15.63 -1.02 16.26
C GLU A 27 -14.30 -1.02 15.49
N GLU A 28 -13.69 -2.20 15.28
CA GLU A 28 -12.46 -2.33 14.47
C GLU A 28 -12.71 -1.94 13.00
N VAL A 29 -13.84 -2.31 12.43
CA VAL A 29 -14.22 -1.90 11.06
C VAL A 29 -14.36 -0.39 10.97
N LYS A 30 -15.04 0.26 11.91
CA LYS A 30 -15.18 1.71 11.95
C LYS A 30 -13.84 2.43 12.13
N ALA A 31 -12.95 1.87 12.97
CA ALA A 31 -11.60 2.41 13.15
C ALA A 31 -10.78 2.31 11.85
N ALA A 32 -10.78 1.15 11.19
CA ALA A 32 -10.10 0.94 9.92
C ALA A 32 -10.67 1.87 8.82
N TYR A 33 -11.99 2.05 8.77
CA TYR A 33 -12.64 2.96 7.81
C TYR A 33 -12.22 4.41 8.04
N ARG A 34 -12.20 4.87 9.29
CA ARG A 34 -11.70 6.22 9.64
C ARG A 34 -10.25 6.41 9.23
N GLN A 35 -9.40 5.41 9.51
CA GLN A 35 -8.00 5.43 9.10
C GLN A 35 -7.85 5.52 7.57
N ALA A 36 -8.61 4.74 6.82
CA ALA A 36 -8.61 4.78 5.35
C ALA A 36 -9.06 6.16 4.84
N MET A 37 -10.11 6.76 5.41
CA MET A 37 -10.56 8.10 5.05
C MET A 37 -9.49 9.17 5.29
N LEU A 38 -8.81 9.13 6.45
CA LEU A 38 -7.72 10.05 6.76
C LEU A 38 -6.53 9.87 5.81
N SER A 39 -6.22 8.62 5.45
CA SER A 39 -5.17 8.32 4.48
C SER A 39 -5.51 8.87 3.09
N MET A 40 -6.76 8.67 2.62
CA MET A 40 -7.23 9.22 1.33
C MET A 40 -7.27 10.75 1.29
N ALA A 41 -7.52 11.40 2.42
CA ALA A 41 -7.56 12.86 2.52
C ALA A 41 -6.16 13.50 2.55
N ARG A 42 -5.11 12.71 2.79
CA ARG A 42 -3.74 13.21 2.87
C ARG A 42 -3.21 13.51 1.47
N LEU A 43 -2.61 14.69 1.31
CA LEU A 43 -1.94 15.08 0.07
C LEU A 43 -0.55 14.45 -0.01
N ASN A 44 -0.14 14.04 -1.20
CA ASN A 44 1.21 13.56 -1.48
C ASN A 44 2.27 14.69 -1.58
N LEU A 45 1.92 15.92 -1.18
CA LEU A 45 2.74 17.12 -1.38
C LEU A 45 4.10 17.03 -0.67
N THR A 46 4.12 16.60 0.59
CA THR A 46 5.37 16.48 1.36
C THR A 46 6.23 15.36 0.80
N GLY A 47 5.65 14.20 0.49
CA GLY A 47 6.35 13.13 -0.18
C GLY A 47 6.98 13.58 -1.51
N ALA A 48 6.24 14.34 -2.32
CA ALA A 48 6.74 14.91 -3.56
C ALA A 48 7.91 15.91 -3.36
N LYS A 49 7.86 16.75 -2.33
CA LYS A 49 8.99 17.64 -1.99
C LYS A 49 10.22 16.84 -1.53
N LEU A 50 10.01 15.83 -0.70
CA LEU A 50 11.11 15.00 -0.19
C LEU A 50 11.73 14.12 -1.27
N MET A 51 10.94 13.59 -2.23
CA MET A 51 11.51 12.84 -3.35
C MET A 51 12.50 13.67 -4.17
N HIS A 52 12.25 14.97 -4.35
CA HIS A 52 13.22 15.88 -4.99
C HIS A 52 14.44 16.13 -4.10
N LYS A 53 14.24 16.37 -2.80
CA LYS A 53 15.33 16.56 -1.84
C LYS A 53 16.30 15.37 -1.84
N TYR A 54 15.74 14.15 -1.85
CA TYR A 54 16.50 12.90 -1.78
C TYR A 54 16.78 12.27 -3.16
N LYS A 55 16.50 12.98 -4.25
CA LYS A 55 16.80 12.59 -5.63
C LYS A 55 16.25 11.21 -5.98
N ALA A 56 14.96 10.98 -5.71
CA ALA A 56 14.30 9.76 -6.13
C ALA A 56 14.46 9.57 -7.65
N GLY A 57 14.84 8.36 -8.06
CA GLY A 57 15.04 8.01 -9.46
C GLY A 57 13.73 7.78 -10.21
N ALA A 58 12.69 7.30 -9.50
CA ALA A 58 11.37 7.08 -10.06
C ALA A 58 10.27 7.24 -9.01
N ALA A 59 9.07 7.60 -9.44
CA ALA A 59 7.91 7.79 -8.58
C ALA A 59 6.60 7.55 -9.31
N THR A 60 5.62 7.01 -8.59
CA THR A 60 4.20 6.98 -8.99
C THR A 60 3.33 7.07 -7.75
N ASP A 61 2.10 7.57 -7.88
CA ASP A 61 1.07 7.35 -6.88
C ASP A 61 0.46 5.96 -7.04
N VAL A 62 -0.10 5.42 -5.97
CA VAL A 62 -0.75 4.11 -5.98
C VAL A 62 -2.25 4.29 -5.96
N THR A 63 -2.93 3.84 -7.02
CA THR A 63 -4.38 3.98 -7.17
C THR A 63 -5.06 2.68 -7.62
N GLY A 64 -5.83 2.70 -8.70
CA GLY A 64 -6.74 1.64 -9.12
C GLY A 64 -6.09 0.29 -9.48
N PHE A 65 -4.83 0.26 -9.86
CA PHE A 65 -4.12 -0.98 -10.21
C PHE A 65 -3.49 -1.70 -9.01
N GLY A 66 -3.59 -1.10 -7.81
CA GLY A 66 -2.92 -1.61 -6.62
C GLY A 66 -1.40 -1.44 -6.66
N ILE A 67 -0.73 -1.79 -5.55
CA ILE A 67 0.72 -1.57 -5.41
C ILE A 67 1.53 -2.32 -6.47
N LEU A 68 1.16 -3.56 -6.80
CA LEU A 68 1.90 -4.34 -7.79
C LEU A 68 1.68 -3.81 -9.21
N GLY A 69 0.44 -3.47 -9.59
CA GLY A 69 0.17 -2.94 -10.92
C GLY A 69 0.88 -1.61 -11.18
N HIS A 70 0.90 -0.72 -10.18
CA HIS A 70 1.66 0.53 -10.28
C HIS A 70 3.17 0.30 -10.28
N ALA A 71 3.69 -0.67 -9.54
CA ALA A 71 5.11 -1.02 -9.57
C ALA A 71 5.52 -1.58 -10.95
N VAL A 72 4.69 -2.42 -11.57
CA VAL A 72 4.91 -2.93 -12.94
C VAL A 72 4.96 -1.76 -13.92
N ASN A 73 3.93 -0.91 -13.92
CA ASN A 73 3.89 0.26 -14.81
C ASN A 73 5.09 1.18 -14.60
N LEU A 74 5.53 1.38 -13.36
CA LEU A 74 6.70 2.20 -13.06
C LEU A 74 7.97 1.57 -13.63
N ALA A 75 8.16 0.24 -13.51
CA ALA A 75 9.31 -0.48 -14.06
C ALA A 75 9.33 -0.46 -15.58
N GLU A 76 8.20 -0.70 -16.24
CA GLU A 76 8.08 -0.73 -17.71
C GLU A 76 8.45 0.60 -18.36
N ASN A 77 8.24 1.71 -17.65
CA ASN A 77 8.52 3.06 -18.14
C ASN A 77 9.92 3.58 -17.75
N GLN A 78 10.80 2.75 -17.19
CA GLN A 78 12.18 3.15 -16.94
C GLN A 78 13.04 3.08 -18.20
N LEU A 79 14.04 3.95 -18.28
CA LEU A 79 15.04 3.92 -19.35
C LEU A 79 15.98 2.72 -19.16
N GLU A 80 16.37 2.47 -17.93
CA GLU A 80 17.26 1.36 -17.55
C GLU A 80 16.48 0.04 -17.41
N GLU A 81 17.17 -1.08 -17.62
CA GLU A 81 16.60 -2.42 -17.40
C GLU A 81 16.61 -2.76 -15.92
N VAL A 82 15.56 -2.33 -15.22
CA VAL A 82 15.36 -2.55 -13.78
C VAL A 82 14.07 -3.29 -13.52
N SER A 83 14.05 -4.06 -12.44
CA SER A 83 12.87 -4.74 -11.92
C SER A 83 12.68 -4.39 -10.44
N PHE A 84 11.44 -4.40 -9.96
CA PHE A 84 11.11 -4.15 -8.57
C PHE A 84 10.70 -5.45 -7.87
N SER A 85 11.35 -5.74 -6.74
CA SER A 85 11.05 -6.90 -5.90
C SER A 85 10.43 -6.40 -4.60
N LEU A 86 9.11 -6.52 -4.47
CA LEU A 86 8.38 -6.08 -3.26
C LEU A 86 8.37 -7.21 -2.23
N HIS A 87 8.93 -6.98 -1.06
CA HIS A 87 9.06 -7.96 0.02
C HIS A 87 8.22 -7.63 1.25
N THR A 88 7.65 -6.44 1.31
CA THR A 88 6.88 -5.94 2.46
C THR A 88 5.60 -5.24 1.99
N LEU A 89 4.50 -5.50 2.67
CA LEU A 89 3.21 -4.87 2.39
C LEU A 89 2.66 -4.23 3.67
N PRO A 90 2.64 -2.90 3.78
CA PRO A 90 1.89 -2.18 4.81
C PRO A 90 0.39 -2.32 4.52
N VAL A 91 -0.37 -2.86 5.48
CA VAL A 91 -1.80 -3.14 5.33
C VAL A 91 -2.55 -2.65 6.56
N ILE A 92 -3.67 -2.00 6.39
CA ILE A 92 -4.53 -1.57 7.50
C ILE A 92 -4.88 -2.81 8.35
N LYS A 93 -4.76 -2.64 9.67
CA LYS A 93 -4.95 -3.69 10.67
C LYS A 93 -6.19 -4.54 10.41
N ASN A 94 -6.07 -5.84 10.62
CA ASN A 94 -7.11 -6.84 10.40
C ASN A 94 -7.48 -7.14 8.94
N MET A 95 -7.09 -6.33 7.95
CA MET A 95 -7.56 -6.48 6.58
C MET A 95 -7.04 -7.75 5.90
N VAL A 96 -5.88 -8.27 6.30
CA VAL A 96 -5.36 -9.55 5.79
C VAL A 96 -6.27 -10.71 6.18
N LYS A 97 -6.65 -10.81 7.47
CA LYS A 97 -7.54 -11.89 7.92
C LYS A 97 -8.94 -11.79 7.32
N VAL A 98 -9.46 -10.57 7.17
CA VAL A 98 -10.74 -10.32 6.47
C VAL A 98 -10.66 -10.73 5.01
N SER A 99 -9.62 -10.32 4.29
CA SER A 99 -9.43 -10.68 2.88
C SER A 99 -9.40 -12.19 2.69
N ARG A 100 -8.68 -12.92 3.55
CA ARG A 100 -8.61 -14.39 3.51
C ARG A 100 -9.97 -15.03 3.79
N ALA A 101 -10.67 -14.60 4.82
CA ALA A 101 -12.00 -15.12 5.18
C ALA A 101 -13.06 -14.86 4.08
N ALA A 102 -12.89 -13.77 3.33
CA ALA A 102 -13.75 -13.40 2.20
C ALA A 102 -13.28 -13.99 0.84
N GLY A 103 -12.45 -15.02 0.84
CA GLY A 103 -11.99 -15.69 -0.38
C GLY A 103 -10.99 -14.88 -1.21
N ASN A 104 -9.99 -14.29 -0.55
CA ASN A 104 -8.96 -13.44 -1.16
C ASN A 104 -9.53 -12.13 -1.75
N MET A 105 -10.34 -11.46 -0.95
CA MET A 105 -11.01 -10.23 -1.30
C MET A 105 -10.05 -9.18 -1.87
N SER A 106 -10.39 -8.68 -3.04
CA SER A 106 -9.64 -7.65 -3.77
C SER A 106 -8.19 -8.02 -4.08
N GLN A 107 -7.83 -9.30 -4.04
CA GLN A 107 -6.46 -9.77 -4.27
C GLN A 107 -5.42 -8.98 -3.46
N LEU A 108 -5.72 -8.72 -2.17
CA LEU A 108 -4.95 -7.85 -1.30
C LEU A 108 -3.48 -8.27 -1.19
N LEU A 109 -3.24 -9.56 -0.93
CA LEU A 109 -1.88 -10.10 -0.76
C LEU A 109 -1.12 -10.26 -2.07
N GLN A 110 -1.81 -10.25 -3.20
CA GLN A 110 -1.22 -10.22 -4.53
C GLN A 110 -0.90 -8.79 -5.00
N GLY A 111 -1.23 -7.78 -4.18
CA GLY A 111 -0.92 -6.38 -4.47
C GLY A 111 -1.82 -5.70 -5.51
N TYR A 112 -2.96 -6.30 -5.86
CA TYR A 112 -3.90 -5.73 -6.82
C TYR A 112 -5.09 -5.01 -6.16
N SER A 113 -5.12 -4.92 -4.84
CA SER A 113 -6.16 -4.17 -4.15
C SER A 113 -6.11 -2.70 -4.54
N ALA A 114 -7.15 -2.23 -5.22
CA ALA A 114 -7.24 -0.84 -5.65
C ALA A 114 -7.20 0.12 -4.46
N GLU A 115 -6.51 1.24 -4.63
CA GLU A 115 -6.47 2.33 -3.68
C GLU A 115 -7.13 3.59 -4.24
N THR A 116 -7.61 4.45 -3.39
CA THR A 116 -8.13 5.77 -3.73
C THR A 116 -7.26 6.82 -3.07
N SER A 117 -6.74 7.75 -3.86
CA SER A 117 -5.79 8.77 -3.38
C SER A 117 -4.68 8.16 -2.53
N GLY A 118 -4.07 7.08 -3.02
CA GLY A 118 -3.02 6.36 -2.30
C GLY A 118 -1.72 7.14 -2.21
N GLY A 119 -0.79 6.61 -1.42
CA GLY A 119 0.52 7.19 -1.20
C GLY A 119 1.44 7.08 -2.42
N LEU A 120 2.63 7.65 -2.29
CA LEU A 120 3.66 7.55 -3.33
C LEU A 120 4.46 6.25 -3.18
N LEU A 121 4.69 5.59 -4.30
CA LEU A 121 5.71 4.57 -4.47
C LEU A 121 6.95 5.24 -5.08
N LEU A 122 8.06 5.19 -4.38
CA LEU A 122 9.31 5.86 -4.76
C LEU A 122 10.44 4.85 -4.90
N ALA A 123 11.24 4.97 -5.96
CA ALA A 123 12.56 4.35 -6.03
C ALA A 123 13.61 5.39 -5.62
N ILE A 124 14.34 5.12 -4.54
CA ILE A 124 15.29 6.05 -3.93
C ILE A 124 16.60 5.33 -3.60
N GLY A 125 17.73 6.04 -3.64
CA GLY A 125 19.01 5.48 -3.22
C GLY A 125 18.94 4.94 -1.78
N ARG A 126 19.47 3.74 -1.58
CA ARG A 126 19.43 3.03 -0.28
C ARG A 126 19.98 3.90 0.88
N GLU A 127 21.02 4.66 0.60
CA GLU A 127 21.66 5.60 1.54
C GLU A 127 20.74 6.74 1.98
N ASN A 128 19.69 7.03 1.22
CA ASN A 128 18.74 8.12 1.49
C ASN A 128 17.45 7.65 2.14
N ALA A 129 17.17 6.35 2.14
CA ALA A 129 15.86 5.80 2.55
C ALA A 129 15.54 6.12 4.02
N GLU A 130 16.48 5.91 4.94
CA GLU A 130 16.24 6.18 6.37
C GLU A 130 16.02 7.67 6.64
N ALA A 131 16.79 8.55 5.99
CA ALA A 131 16.64 9.98 6.14
C ALA A 131 15.30 10.48 5.57
N PHE A 132 14.84 9.91 4.45
CA PHE A 132 13.53 10.19 3.88
C PHE A 132 12.39 9.77 4.86
N ILE A 133 12.45 8.56 5.41
CA ILE A 133 11.47 8.04 6.37
C ILE A 133 11.40 8.92 7.61
N LYS A 134 12.55 9.33 8.13
CA LYS A 134 12.63 10.23 9.28
C LYS A 134 11.98 11.58 8.99
N ASP A 135 12.33 12.20 7.87
CA ASP A 135 11.79 13.52 7.51
C ASP A 135 10.27 13.48 7.29
N ILE A 136 9.72 12.46 6.61
CA ILE A 136 8.27 12.35 6.41
C ILE A 136 7.56 12.19 7.76
N LYS A 137 8.14 11.42 8.68
CA LYS A 137 7.60 11.23 10.03
C LYS A 137 7.62 12.52 10.84
N GLU A 138 8.70 13.30 10.77
CA GLU A 138 8.83 14.57 11.48
C GLU A 138 7.89 15.64 10.95
N ILE A 139 7.69 15.70 9.64
CA ILE A 139 6.87 16.74 8.99
C ILE A 139 5.38 16.45 9.06
N GLU A 140 4.96 15.19 8.82
CA GLU A 140 3.54 14.82 8.70
C GLU A 140 3.05 13.91 9.83
N GLY A 141 3.93 13.43 10.70
CA GLY A 141 3.57 12.47 11.74
C GLY A 141 3.22 11.08 11.21
N CYS A 142 3.50 10.80 9.94
CA CYS A 142 3.10 9.56 9.26
C CYS A 142 4.29 8.67 9.00
N ASP A 143 4.02 7.35 8.97
CA ASP A 143 5.06 6.39 8.66
C ASP A 143 5.24 6.23 7.14
N ALA A 144 6.47 5.91 6.75
CA ALA A 144 6.84 5.42 5.44
C ALA A 144 7.69 4.15 5.63
N TRP A 145 7.75 3.29 4.63
CA TRP A 145 8.39 1.98 4.74
C TRP A 145 9.24 1.69 3.52
N VAL A 146 10.37 1.01 3.74
CA VAL A 146 11.06 0.31 2.65
C VAL A 146 10.27 -0.96 2.37
N ILE A 147 9.70 -1.06 1.19
CA ILE A 147 8.80 -2.17 0.83
C ILE A 147 9.39 -3.12 -0.21
N GLY A 148 10.54 -2.78 -0.78
CA GLY A 148 11.17 -3.59 -1.81
C GLY A 148 12.54 -3.08 -2.21
N ASP A 149 13.13 -3.79 -3.15
CA ASP A 149 14.40 -3.46 -3.75
C ASP A 149 14.26 -3.24 -5.26
N VAL A 150 15.14 -2.40 -5.82
CA VAL A 150 15.32 -2.21 -7.26
C VAL A 150 16.55 -3.00 -7.68
N GLU A 151 16.40 -3.85 -8.68
CA GLU A 151 17.43 -4.75 -9.19
C GLU A 151 17.54 -4.62 -10.71
N SER A 152 18.68 -5.00 -11.28
CA SER A 152 18.76 -5.18 -12.73
C SER A 152 17.79 -6.27 -13.17
N GLY A 153 17.01 -6.01 -14.23
CA GLY A 153 16.01 -6.98 -14.67
C GLY A 153 15.14 -6.47 -15.82
N PRO A 154 14.20 -7.29 -16.31
CA PRO A 154 13.48 -7.07 -17.57
C PRO A 154 12.31 -6.07 -17.47
N ARG A 155 12.45 -5.00 -16.72
CA ARG A 155 11.42 -3.95 -16.56
C ARG A 155 10.07 -4.49 -16.08
N THR A 156 10.08 -5.19 -14.95
CA THR A 156 8.86 -5.75 -14.34
C THR A 156 8.85 -5.55 -12.82
N ALA A 157 7.79 -5.97 -12.18
CA ALA A 157 7.72 -6.02 -10.73
C ALA A 157 7.09 -7.32 -10.24
N LYS A 158 7.49 -7.77 -9.07
CA LYS A 158 6.93 -8.94 -8.40
C LYS A 158 6.79 -8.70 -6.90
N ILE A 159 5.85 -9.40 -6.28
CA ILE A 159 5.80 -9.55 -4.82
C ILE A 159 6.47 -10.87 -4.46
N ALA A 160 7.23 -10.88 -3.37
CA ALA A 160 7.81 -12.10 -2.82
C ALA A 160 6.71 -13.11 -2.47
N ASP A 161 7.01 -14.41 -2.58
CA ASP A 161 6.03 -15.47 -2.29
C ASP A 161 5.46 -15.38 -0.86
N ASN A 162 6.27 -14.92 0.10
CA ASN A 162 5.89 -14.70 1.49
C ASN A 162 6.29 -13.29 1.92
N PRO A 163 5.54 -12.26 1.53
CA PRO A 163 5.87 -10.89 1.90
C PRO A 163 5.66 -10.66 3.40
N THR A 164 6.51 -9.85 3.99
CA THR A 164 6.30 -9.36 5.35
C THR A 164 5.08 -8.44 5.38
N ILE A 165 4.11 -8.74 6.23
CA ILE A 165 2.95 -7.87 6.43
C ILE A 165 3.21 -6.96 7.63
N ILE A 166 3.12 -5.65 7.41
CA ILE A 166 3.13 -4.64 8.46
C ILE A 166 1.69 -4.17 8.65
N GLU A 167 1.08 -4.51 9.78
CA GLU A 167 -0.23 -3.94 10.12
C GLU A 167 -0.07 -2.50 10.63
N VAL A 168 -0.81 -1.60 10.01
CA VAL A 168 -0.78 -0.16 10.26
C VAL A 168 -2.14 0.36 10.70
#